data_b7f6d6e0425fc209f11a0aa1ff5797a3
#
_entry.id   b7f6d6e0425fc209f11a0aa1ff5797a3
#
_cell.length_a   1.000
_cell.length_b   1.000
_cell.length_c   1.000
_cell.angle_alpha   90.00
_cell.angle_beta   90.00
_cell.angle_gamma   90.00
#
_symmetry.space_group_name_H-M   'P 1'
#
loop_
_entity.id
_entity.type
_entity.pdbx_description
1 polymer ?
#
loop_
_entity_poly.entity_id
_entity_poly.type
_entity_poly.pdbx_seq_one_letter_code
_entity_poly.pdbx_strand_id
1 'polypeptide(L)'
;MNPDTLTLSRLRFFARHGALPEEAARGQDFEVTVRLELPLAEAGRTDDLGRTVDYRTVHDAVRAVMEGPPRRLVETLAENIAADLLRRFPPVQAVEVEIVKLRPPVEFASGGLGVRIRRGRT
;
A
#
# COMPACT_ATOMS: atom_id res chain seq x y z
N MET A 1 9.23 17.21 -14.28
CA MET A 1 10.12 16.05 -14.11
C MET A 1 9.43 14.97 -13.32
N ASN A 2 9.63 13.71 -13.70
CA ASN A 2 9.11 12.60 -12.91
C ASN A 2 9.96 12.44 -11.65
N PRO A 3 9.34 12.32 -10.49
CA PRO A 3 10.08 12.06 -9.26
C PRO A 3 10.69 10.66 -9.28
N ASP A 4 11.76 10.49 -8.49
CA ASP A 4 12.27 9.16 -8.22
C ASP A 4 11.26 8.39 -7.37
N THR A 5 11.15 7.11 -7.59
CA THR A 5 10.21 6.26 -6.83
C THR A 5 10.87 5.00 -6.31
N LEU A 6 10.50 4.63 -5.09
CA LEU A 6 10.76 3.32 -4.53
C LEU A 6 9.44 2.55 -4.55
N THR A 7 9.42 1.39 -5.19
CA THR A 7 8.18 0.64 -5.38
C THR A 7 8.28 -0.74 -4.74
N LEU A 8 7.28 -1.07 -3.91
CA LEU A 8 7.06 -2.43 -3.44
C LEU A 8 5.85 -2.96 -4.19
N SER A 9 6.08 -3.94 -5.07
CA SER A 9 5.07 -4.39 -6.02
C SER A 9 4.39 -5.66 -5.55
N ARG A 10 3.06 -5.68 -5.63
CA ARG A 10 2.24 -6.87 -5.50
C ARG A 10 2.48 -7.63 -4.21
N LEU A 11 2.49 -6.90 -3.08
CA LEU A 11 2.57 -7.49 -1.75
C LEU A 11 1.29 -8.26 -1.48
N ARG A 12 1.40 -9.53 -1.10
CA ARG A 12 0.24 -10.39 -0.90
C ARG A 12 -0.14 -10.45 0.57
N PHE A 13 -1.42 -10.24 0.87
CA PHE A 13 -1.96 -10.37 2.22
C PHE A 13 -3.27 -11.13 2.19
N PHE A 14 -3.47 -12.05 3.14
CA PHE A 14 -4.78 -12.63 3.40
C PHE A 14 -5.42 -11.82 4.53
N ALA A 15 -6.63 -11.34 4.31
CA ALA A 15 -7.31 -10.48 5.29
C ALA A 15 -8.82 -10.56 5.12
N ARG A 16 -9.55 -9.93 6.05
CA ARG A 16 -11.00 -10.07 6.17
C ARG A 16 -11.72 -8.75 5.93
N HIS A 17 -11.23 -7.98 4.97
CA HIS A 17 -11.84 -6.70 4.61
C HIS A 17 -12.89 -6.90 3.52
N GLY A 18 -13.96 -6.11 3.58
CA GLY A 18 -15.00 -6.11 2.57
C GLY A 18 -16.31 -5.61 3.13
N ALA A 19 -17.21 -5.20 2.23
CA ALA A 19 -18.52 -4.66 2.60
C ALA A 19 -19.52 -5.75 2.99
N LEU A 20 -19.31 -6.98 2.52
CA LEU A 20 -20.24 -8.09 2.73
C LEU A 20 -19.81 -8.93 3.95
N PRO A 21 -20.79 -9.41 4.76
CA PRO A 21 -20.46 -10.22 5.95
C PRO A 21 -19.61 -11.45 5.63
N GLU A 22 -19.84 -12.13 4.51
CA GLU A 22 -19.08 -13.32 4.14
C GLU A 22 -17.61 -13.00 3.86
N GLU A 23 -17.28 -11.78 3.46
CA GLU A 23 -15.88 -11.38 3.26
C GLU A 23 -15.13 -11.35 4.59
N ALA A 24 -15.76 -10.83 5.65
CA ALA A 24 -15.19 -10.86 6.98
C ALA A 24 -15.10 -12.29 7.54
N ALA A 25 -16.08 -13.14 7.24
CA ALA A 25 -16.13 -14.51 7.74
C ALA A 25 -15.07 -15.40 7.09
N ARG A 26 -14.88 -15.29 5.77
CA ARG A 26 -14.01 -16.18 5.00
C ARG A 26 -12.61 -15.63 4.82
N GLY A 27 -12.48 -14.33 4.71
CA GLY A 27 -11.23 -13.70 4.30
C GLY A 27 -10.95 -13.89 2.81
N GLN A 28 -9.96 -13.20 2.31
CA GLN A 28 -9.56 -13.29 0.90
C GLN A 28 -8.16 -12.73 0.72
N ASP A 29 -7.57 -13.00 -0.44
CA ASP A 29 -6.26 -12.48 -0.81
C ASP A 29 -6.38 -11.08 -1.42
N PHE A 30 -5.48 -10.21 -0.95
CA PHE A 30 -5.30 -8.86 -1.48
C PHE A 30 -3.89 -8.72 -2.02
N GLU A 31 -3.73 -7.90 -3.05
CA GLU A 31 -2.41 -7.44 -3.49
C GLU A 31 -2.31 -5.94 -3.26
N VAL A 32 -1.20 -5.53 -2.67
CA VAL A 32 -0.93 -4.11 -2.43
C VAL A 32 0.36 -3.72 -3.11
N THR A 33 0.32 -2.66 -3.91
CA THR A 33 1.50 -2.04 -4.48
C THR A 33 1.60 -0.63 -3.94
N VAL A 34 2.77 -0.26 -3.41
CA VAL A 34 3.02 1.09 -2.93
C VAL A 34 4.21 1.67 -3.68
N ARG A 35 4.07 2.93 -4.10
CA ARG A 35 5.13 3.71 -4.77
C ARG A 35 5.37 4.94 -3.94
N LEU A 36 6.61 5.06 -3.43
CA LEU A 36 7.01 6.19 -2.60
C LEU A 36 7.87 7.12 -3.44
N GLU A 37 7.45 8.37 -3.54
CA GLU A 37 8.20 9.41 -4.26
C GLU A 37 9.14 10.09 -3.27
N LEU A 38 10.44 9.96 -3.51
CA LEU A 38 11.48 10.58 -2.69
C LEU A 38 12.76 10.67 -3.51
N PRO A 39 13.65 11.64 -3.21
CA PRO A 39 14.94 11.70 -3.89
C PRO A 39 15.77 10.45 -3.54
N LEU A 40 16.34 9.81 -4.54
CA LEU A 40 17.16 8.60 -4.36
C LEU A 40 18.63 8.80 -4.75
N ALA A 41 18.97 9.97 -5.28
CA ALA A 41 20.30 10.23 -5.84
C ALA A 41 21.38 10.13 -4.78
N GLU A 42 21.16 10.70 -3.59
CA GLU A 42 22.17 10.72 -2.54
C GLU A 42 22.46 9.32 -2.01
N ALA A 43 21.41 8.54 -1.75
CA ALA A 43 21.57 7.14 -1.33
C ALA A 43 22.31 6.34 -2.40
N GLY A 44 21.97 6.56 -3.66
CA GLY A 44 22.62 5.88 -4.78
C GLY A 44 24.10 6.22 -4.92
N ARG A 45 24.47 7.47 -4.63
CA ARG A 45 25.87 7.89 -4.72
C ARG A 45 26.71 7.44 -3.53
N THR A 46 26.12 7.34 -2.34
CA THR A 46 26.86 7.09 -1.10
C THR A 46 26.74 5.65 -0.61
N ASP A 47 25.82 4.88 -1.16
CA ASP A 47 25.50 3.51 -0.72
C ASP A 47 25.09 3.47 0.77
N ASP A 48 24.43 4.52 1.25
CA ASP A 48 24.04 4.67 2.65
C ASP A 48 22.54 4.49 2.82
N LEU A 49 22.14 3.41 3.50
CA LEU A 49 20.73 3.11 3.78
C LEU A 49 20.07 4.22 4.58
N GLY A 50 20.81 4.93 5.42
CA GLY A 50 20.26 6.05 6.21
C GLY A 50 19.80 7.23 5.37
N ARG A 51 20.12 7.25 4.07
CA ARG A 51 19.75 8.33 3.16
C ARG A 51 18.57 7.99 2.26
N THR A 52 17.93 6.88 2.53
CA THR A 52 16.72 6.44 1.84
C THR A 52 15.75 5.83 2.85
N VAL A 53 14.83 5.03 2.39
CA VAL A 53 13.84 4.36 3.23
C VAL A 53 14.10 2.85 3.12
N ASP A 54 14.13 2.18 4.27
CA ASP A 54 14.27 0.72 4.29
C ASP A 54 12.92 0.09 3.90
N TYR A 55 12.90 -0.62 2.78
CA TYR A 55 11.66 -1.22 2.27
C TYR A 55 11.05 -2.25 3.24
N ARG A 56 11.86 -2.84 4.14
CA ARG A 56 11.33 -3.78 5.14
C ARG A 56 10.41 -3.08 6.13
N THR A 57 10.76 -1.86 6.54
CA THR A 57 9.91 -1.08 7.45
C THR A 57 8.67 -0.55 6.72
N VAL A 58 8.77 -0.27 5.42
CA VAL A 58 7.61 0.06 4.60
C VAL A 58 6.64 -1.13 4.55
N HIS A 59 7.16 -2.32 4.30
CA HIS A 59 6.34 -3.54 4.30
C HIS A 59 5.63 -3.73 5.64
N ASP A 60 6.35 -3.54 6.76
CA ASP A 60 5.77 -3.69 8.10
C ASP A 60 4.61 -2.71 8.31
N ALA A 61 4.74 -1.47 7.84
CA ALA A 61 3.68 -0.48 7.95
C ALA A 61 2.45 -0.87 7.14
N VAL A 62 2.64 -1.35 5.91
CA VAL A 62 1.54 -1.83 5.05
C VAL A 62 0.87 -3.04 5.71
N ARG A 63 1.66 -3.98 6.19
CA ARG A 63 1.16 -5.17 6.86
C ARG A 63 0.30 -4.84 8.07
N ALA A 64 0.72 -3.86 8.88
CA ALA A 64 -0.03 -3.45 10.06
C ALA A 64 -1.45 -2.98 9.73
N VAL A 65 -1.62 -2.31 8.59
CA VAL A 65 -2.95 -1.90 8.12
C VAL A 65 -3.71 -3.11 7.56
N MET A 66 -3.07 -3.89 6.68
CA MET A 66 -3.76 -4.99 5.98
C MET A 66 -4.17 -6.12 6.93
N GLU A 67 -3.38 -6.41 7.95
CA GLU A 67 -3.67 -7.43 8.94
C GLU A 67 -4.32 -6.87 10.20
N GLY A 68 -4.65 -5.60 10.21
CA GLY A 68 -5.35 -4.94 11.31
C GLY A 68 -6.84 -5.21 11.30
N PRO A 69 -7.62 -4.41 12.05
CA PRO A 69 -9.06 -4.62 12.16
C PRO A 69 -9.73 -4.62 10.78
N PRO A 70 -10.75 -5.46 10.59
CA PRO A 70 -11.47 -5.50 9.31
C PRO A 70 -12.09 -4.15 8.98
N ARG A 71 -11.95 -3.75 7.71
CA ARG A 71 -12.58 -2.53 7.17
C ARG A 71 -13.53 -2.94 6.06
N ARG A 72 -14.59 -2.16 5.91
CA ARG A 72 -15.59 -2.46 4.89
C ARG A 72 -15.13 -2.08 3.49
N LEU A 73 -14.27 -1.07 3.38
CA LEU A 73 -13.85 -0.51 2.09
C LEU A 73 -12.35 -0.61 1.91
N VAL A 74 -11.91 -1.05 0.73
CA VAL A 74 -10.49 -1.02 0.36
C VAL A 74 -9.98 0.41 0.28
N GLU A 75 -10.85 1.36 -0.03
CA GLU A 75 -10.53 2.80 -0.02
C GLU A 75 -10.02 3.25 1.35
N THR A 76 -10.66 2.74 2.43
CA THR A 76 -10.22 3.03 3.80
C THR A 76 -8.80 2.50 4.05
N LEU A 77 -8.53 1.28 3.60
CA LEU A 77 -7.21 0.69 3.73
C LEU A 77 -6.16 1.52 2.99
N ALA A 78 -6.47 1.93 1.77
CA ALA A 78 -5.56 2.71 0.95
C ALA A 78 -5.23 4.05 1.60
N GLU A 79 -6.24 4.77 2.13
CA GLU A 79 -6.02 6.03 2.82
C GLU A 79 -5.17 5.84 4.08
N ASN A 80 -5.45 4.79 4.85
CA ASN A 80 -4.68 4.52 6.06
C ASN A 80 -3.22 4.18 5.76
N ILE A 81 -2.97 3.40 4.73
CA ILE A 81 -1.61 3.08 4.30
C ILE A 81 -0.88 4.36 3.87
N ALA A 82 -1.50 5.17 3.03
CA ALA A 82 -0.88 6.40 2.55
C ALA A 82 -0.55 7.35 3.70
N ALA A 83 -1.49 7.55 4.62
CA ALA A 83 -1.28 8.42 5.78
C ALA A 83 -0.15 7.91 6.68
N ASP A 84 -0.10 6.60 6.94
CA ASP A 84 0.93 6.01 7.78
C ASP A 84 2.32 6.13 7.14
N LEU A 85 2.43 5.89 5.83
CA LEU A 85 3.71 5.99 5.14
C LEU A 85 4.22 7.43 5.13
N LEU A 86 3.35 8.41 4.88
CA LEU A 86 3.73 9.82 4.93
C LEU A 86 4.15 10.24 6.33
N ARG A 87 3.48 9.73 7.37
CA ARG A 87 3.79 10.07 8.76
C ARG A 87 5.11 9.46 9.20
N ARG A 88 5.34 8.19 8.85
CA ARG A 88 6.51 7.44 9.34
C ARG A 88 7.80 7.74 8.59
N PHE A 89 7.72 8.18 7.35
CA PHE A 89 8.88 8.34 6.48
C PHE A 89 8.99 9.78 5.97
N PRO A 90 9.58 10.68 6.78
CA PRO A 90 9.65 12.10 6.42
C PRO A 90 10.25 12.41 5.05
N PRO A 91 11.23 11.66 4.51
CA PRO A 91 11.76 11.95 3.18
C PRO A 91 10.76 11.72 2.04
N VAL A 92 9.70 10.96 2.28
CA VAL A 92 8.71 10.64 1.25
C VAL A 92 7.83 11.85 0.99
N GLN A 93 7.75 12.28 -0.27
CA GLN A 93 7.00 13.46 -0.68
C GLN A 93 5.56 13.12 -1.07
N ALA A 94 5.37 11.95 -1.65
CA ALA A 94 4.05 11.46 -2.03
C ALA A 94 4.05 9.94 -2.07
N VAL A 95 2.87 9.35 -1.92
CA VAL A 95 2.68 7.91 -1.93
C VAL A 95 1.54 7.57 -2.87
N GLU A 96 1.75 6.61 -3.76
CA GLU A 96 0.68 5.97 -4.51
C GLU A 96 0.43 4.59 -3.91
N VAL A 97 -0.84 4.28 -3.62
CA VAL A 97 -1.25 3.00 -3.06
C VAL A 97 -2.28 2.38 -3.98
N GLU A 98 -2.02 1.14 -4.39
CA GLU A 98 -2.96 0.36 -5.17
C GLU A 98 -3.30 -0.91 -4.41
N ILE A 99 -4.59 -1.20 -4.21
CA ILE A 99 -5.05 -2.40 -3.53
C ILE A 99 -6.02 -3.12 -4.45
N VAL A 100 -5.77 -4.41 -4.67
CA VAL A 100 -6.60 -5.25 -5.53
C VAL A 100 -7.14 -6.43 -4.73
N LYS A 101 -8.46 -6.62 -4.76
CA LYS A 101 -9.11 -7.88 -4.38
C LYS A 101 -8.93 -8.83 -5.55
N LEU A 102 -8.17 -9.90 -5.36
CA LEU A 102 -7.87 -10.83 -6.45
C LEU A 102 -9.09 -11.63 -6.88
N ARG A 103 -9.98 -11.94 -5.94
CA ARG A 103 -11.18 -12.74 -6.17
C ARG A 103 -12.38 -12.08 -5.51
N PRO A 104 -12.85 -10.94 -6.04
CA PRO A 104 -14.01 -10.26 -5.45
C PRO A 104 -15.25 -11.15 -5.56
N PRO A 105 -16.24 -10.99 -4.64
CA PRO A 105 -17.43 -11.82 -4.64
C PRO A 105 -18.46 -11.37 -5.68
N VAL A 106 -18.00 -11.09 -6.90
CA VAL A 106 -18.83 -10.68 -8.04
C VAL A 106 -18.28 -11.33 -9.30
N GLU A 107 -19.13 -11.96 -10.08
CA GLU A 107 -18.70 -12.74 -11.24
C GLU A 107 -18.12 -11.88 -12.35
N PHE A 108 -18.63 -10.66 -12.52
CA PHE A 108 -18.21 -9.79 -13.63
C PHE A 108 -16.80 -9.22 -13.46
N ALA A 109 -16.18 -9.36 -12.28
CA ALA A 109 -14.85 -8.82 -12.02
C ALA A 109 -13.82 -9.94 -11.87
N SER A 110 -13.78 -10.86 -12.84
CA SER A 110 -12.90 -12.03 -12.78
C SER A 110 -11.41 -11.68 -12.79
N GLY A 111 -11.04 -10.49 -13.28
CA GLY A 111 -9.65 -10.01 -13.27
C GLY A 111 -9.25 -9.28 -11.99
N GLY A 112 -10.13 -9.27 -11.00
CA GLY A 112 -9.91 -8.56 -9.75
C GLY A 112 -10.64 -7.21 -9.74
N LEU A 113 -10.64 -6.58 -8.56
CA LEU A 113 -11.27 -5.28 -8.35
C LEU A 113 -10.35 -4.47 -7.46
N GLY A 114 -9.95 -3.30 -7.93
CA GLY A 114 -8.94 -2.52 -7.22
C GLY A 114 -9.21 -1.04 -7.17
N VAL A 115 -8.51 -0.39 -6.25
CA VAL A 115 -8.46 1.07 -6.13
C VAL A 115 -7.01 1.52 -6.18
N ARG A 116 -6.78 2.72 -6.69
CA ARG A 116 -5.46 3.35 -6.71
C ARG A 116 -5.62 4.81 -6.34
N ILE A 117 -4.85 5.25 -5.35
CA ILE A 117 -4.86 6.63 -4.89
C ILE A 117 -3.44 7.16 -4.85
N ARG A 118 -3.30 8.47 -4.96
CA ARG A 118 -2.03 9.17 -4.73
C ARG A 118 -2.25 10.28 -3.72
N ARG A 119 -1.38 10.35 -2.70
CA ARG A 119 -1.47 11.39 -1.65
C ARG A 119 -0.10 12.01 -1.46
N GLY A 120 -0.08 13.34 -1.41
CA GLY A 120 1.13 14.11 -1.10
C GLY A 120 1.02 14.75 0.26
N ARG A 121 2.09 15.45 0.68
CA ARG A 121 2.05 16.21 1.92
C ARG A 121 1.24 17.49 1.74
N THR A 122 0.51 17.86 2.77
CA THR A 122 -0.27 19.10 2.78
C THR A 122 0.43 20.14 3.63
#